data_8b81de33f1148aee0025f249b4002305
#
_entry.id   8b81de33f1148aee0025f249b4002305
#
_cell.length_a   1.000
_cell.length_b   1.000
_cell.length_c   1.000
_cell.angle_alpha   90.00
_cell.angle_beta   90.00
_cell.angle_gamma   90.00
#
_symmetry.space_group_name_H-M   'P 1'
#
loop_
_entity.id
_entity.type
_entity.pdbx_description
1 polymer ?
#
loop_
_entity_poly.entity_id
_entity_poly.type
_entity_poly.pdbx_seq_one_letter_code
_entity_poly.pdbx_strand_id
1 'polypeptide(L)'
;MLTSEADASAVDKRLGLARAAGCDGVVCAAAEAAAARALHLAPMVPGVRLAGTAAHDQTRVATPHEAIHAGAEWLIVGRSVTEADDPPRAAARLTAEVDAALHEAGAPGRHRDR
;
A
#
# COMPACT_ATOMS: atom_id res chain seq x y z
N MET A 1 4.41 14.62 5.03
CA MET A 1 3.45 15.33 5.83
C MET A 1 3.09 14.54 7.08
N LEU A 2 3.12 15.18 8.21
CA LEU A 2 2.76 14.52 9.45
C LEU A 2 1.25 14.52 9.64
N THR A 3 0.72 13.40 10.12
CA THR A 3 -0.68 13.29 10.45
C THR A 3 -0.91 13.95 11.80
N SER A 4 -1.83 14.90 11.86
CA SER A 4 -2.18 15.54 13.12
C SER A 4 -3.00 14.59 13.99
N GLU A 5 -3.14 14.90 15.26
CA GLU A 5 -3.99 14.10 16.14
C GLU A 5 -5.43 14.03 15.64
N ALA A 6 -5.93 15.17 15.12
CA ALA A 6 -7.28 15.19 14.56
C ALA A 6 -7.40 14.28 13.36
N ASP A 7 -6.39 14.28 12.48
CA ASP A 7 -6.39 13.41 11.30
C ASP A 7 -6.29 11.94 11.70
N ALA A 8 -5.45 11.62 12.68
CA ALA A 8 -5.30 10.25 13.16
C ALA A 8 -6.60 9.75 13.79
N SER A 9 -7.28 10.61 14.56
CA SER A 9 -8.56 10.25 15.16
C SER A 9 -9.62 10.03 14.09
N ALA A 10 -9.62 10.84 13.03
CA ALA A 10 -10.56 10.66 11.92
C ALA A 10 -10.31 9.36 11.17
N VAL A 11 -9.04 9.00 10.98
CA VAL A 11 -8.69 7.74 10.34
C VAL A 11 -9.17 6.56 11.18
N ASP A 12 -8.89 6.56 12.47
CA ASP A 12 -9.32 5.49 13.36
C ASP A 12 -10.84 5.31 13.34
N LYS A 13 -11.56 6.42 13.33
CA LYS A 13 -13.02 6.40 13.30
C LYS A 13 -13.52 5.79 12.00
N ARG A 14 -12.93 6.16 10.88
CA ARG A 14 -13.32 5.62 9.57
C ARG A 14 -13.01 4.14 9.46
N LEU A 15 -11.86 3.71 9.98
CA LEU A 15 -11.50 2.30 9.98
C LEU A 15 -12.50 1.50 10.84
N GLY A 16 -12.87 2.04 12.00
CA GLY A 16 -13.87 1.40 12.84
C GLY A 16 -15.20 1.25 12.16
N LEU A 17 -15.63 2.28 11.41
CA LEU A 17 -16.87 2.24 10.65
C LEU A 17 -16.81 1.17 9.55
N ALA A 18 -15.70 1.09 8.84
CA ALA A 18 -15.51 0.09 7.80
C ALA A 18 -15.60 -1.32 8.39
N ARG A 19 -14.97 -1.54 9.53
CA ARG A 19 -15.01 -2.83 10.20
C ARG A 19 -16.44 -3.16 10.63
N ALA A 20 -17.14 -2.21 11.23
CA ALA A 20 -18.50 -2.40 11.69
C ALA A 20 -19.46 -2.67 10.54
N ALA A 21 -19.18 -2.09 9.37
CA ALA A 21 -20.00 -2.30 8.17
C ALA A 21 -19.73 -3.62 7.48
N GLY A 22 -18.73 -4.38 7.93
CA GLY A 22 -18.42 -5.67 7.35
C GLY A 22 -17.50 -5.62 6.14
N CYS A 23 -16.78 -4.52 5.96
CA CYS A 23 -15.80 -4.43 4.87
C CYS A 23 -14.66 -5.41 5.11
N ASP A 24 -14.12 -5.95 4.02
CA ASP A 24 -12.97 -6.86 4.08
C ASP A 24 -11.64 -6.11 4.05
N GLY A 25 -11.62 -4.93 3.47
CA GLY A 25 -10.40 -4.14 3.35
C GLY A 25 -10.70 -2.67 3.18
N VAL A 26 -9.65 -1.88 3.19
CA VAL A 26 -9.76 -0.42 3.05
C VAL A 26 -8.62 0.10 2.20
N VAL A 27 -8.89 1.17 1.47
CA VAL A 27 -7.84 1.91 0.77
C VAL A 27 -7.29 2.92 1.75
N CYS A 28 -5.99 2.85 2.03
CA CYS A 28 -5.37 3.70 3.02
C CYS A 28 -3.89 3.94 2.68
N ALA A 29 -3.29 4.93 3.31
CA ALA A 29 -1.87 5.17 3.13
C ALA A 29 -1.06 4.11 3.87
N ALA A 30 0.22 3.95 3.48
CA ALA A 30 1.09 2.99 4.14
C ALA A 30 1.14 3.23 5.65
N ALA A 31 1.16 4.49 6.07
CA ALA A 31 1.22 4.83 7.49
C ALA A 31 0.00 4.34 8.28
N GLU A 32 -1.10 4.04 7.59
CA GLU A 32 -2.35 3.62 8.21
C GLU A 32 -2.57 2.11 8.15
N ALA A 33 -1.67 1.39 7.47
CA ALA A 33 -1.85 -0.03 7.23
C ALA A 33 -1.88 -0.86 8.52
N ALA A 34 -1.02 -0.52 9.47
CA ALA A 34 -0.97 -1.26 10.74
C ALA A 34 -2.29 -1.13 11.51
N ALA A 35 -2.88 0.08 11.52
CA ALA A 35 -4.16 0.29 12.19
C ALA A 35 -5.28 -0.50 11.52
N ALA A 36 -5.27 -0.56 10.18
CA ALA A 36 -6.25 -1.35 9.44
C ALA A 36 -6.11 -2.83 9.78
N ARG A 37 -4.90 -3.35 9.80
CA ARG A 37 -4.67 -4.76 10.13
C ARG A 37 -5.10 -5.08 11.55
N ALA A 38 -4.93 -4.16 12.49
CA ALA A 38 -5.37 -4.35 13.86
C ALA A 38 -6.87 -4.58 13.94
N LEU A 39 -7.63 -4.10 12.96
CA LEU A 39 -9.07 -4.31 12.87
C LEU A 39 -9.43 -5.43 11.88
N HIS A 40 -8.46 -6.21 11.46
CA HIS A 40 -8.65 -7.31 10.50
C HIS A 40 -9.17 -6.82 9.15
N LEU A 41 -8.75 -5.62 8.74
CA LEU A 41 -9.05 -5.08 7.42
C LEU A 41 -7.80 -5.20 6.55
N ALA A 42 -7.98 -5.63 5.31
CA ALA A 42 -6.87 -5.73 4.38
C ALA A 42 -6.49 -4.34 3.86
N PRO A 43 -5.25 -3.87 4.11
CA PRO A 43 -4.87 -2.56 3.62
C PRO A 43 -4.54 -2.61 2.13
N MET A 44 -5.18 -1.73 1.36
CA MET A 44 -4.89 -1.51 -0.05
C MET A 44 -4.25 -0.13 -0.16
N VAL A 45 -2.98 -0.09 -0.56
CA VAL A 45 -2.19 1.13 -0.48
C VAL A 45 -1.95 1.72 -1.87
N PRO A 46 -2.53 2.89 -2.15
CA PRO A 46 -2.28 3.60 -3.40
C PRO A 46 -1.04 4.48 -3.31
N GLY A 47 -0.70 5.13 -4.41
CA GLY A 47 0.42 6.06 -4.44
C GLY A 47 1.77 5.38 -4.34
N VAL A 48 1.82 4.11 -4.70
CA VAL A 48 3.07 3.35 -4.65
C VAL A 48 3.91 3.71 -5.86
N ARG A 49 5.20 3.99 -5.62
CA ARG A 49 6.15 4.40 -6.64
C ARG A 49 7.42 3.58 -6.55
N LEU A 50 7.99 3.27 -7.70
CA LEU A 50 9.31 2.65 -7.73
C LEU A 50 10.33 3.64 -7.17
N ALA A 51 11.32 3.14 -6.44
CA ALA A 51 12.38 3.97 -5.90
C ALA A 51 13.05 4.74 -7.01
N GLY A 52 13.29 6.03 -6.79
CA GLY A 52 13.97 6.89 -7.75
C GLY A 52 13.07 7.50 -8.81
N THR A 53 11.77 7.19 -8.81
CA THR A 53 10.84 7.77 -9.79
C THR A 53 10.14 8.99 -9.18
N ALA A 54 9.56 9.81 -10.08
CA ALA A 54 8.85 11.00 -9.65
C ALA A 54 7.54 10.63 -8.93
N ALA A 55 7.18 11.43 -7.95
CA ALA A 55 5.95 11.24 -7.20
C ALA A 55 4.75 11.89 -7.89
N HIS A 56 4.95 12.63 -8.95
CA HIS A 56 3.91 13.41 -9.64
C HIS A 56 3.23 14.36 -8.65
N ASP A 57 1.93 14.25 -8.49
CA ASP A 57 1.17 15.12 -7.57
C ASP A 57 0.79 14.40 -6.27
N GLN A 58 1.37 13.24 -6.01
CA GLN A 58 1.16 12.51 -4.78
C GLN A 58 2.01 13.11 -3.67
N THR A 59 1.42 13.37 -2.52
CA THR A 59 2.15 13.88 -1.36
C THR A 59 2.43 12.78 -0.34
N ARG A 60 1.73 11.65 -0.43
CA ARG A 60 1.88 10.52 0.50
C ARG A 60 2.21 9.29 -0.32
N VAL A 61 3.48 9.16 -0.66
CA VAL A 61 3.95 8.05 -1.51
C VAL A 61 4.77 7.08 -0.69
N ALA A 62 4.82 5.85 -1.18
CA ALA A 62 5.64 4.81 -0.59
C ALA A 62 6.23 3.98 -1.72
N THR A 63 7.41 3.42 -1.49
CA THR A 63 7.94 2.42 -2.39
C THR A 63 7.23 1.10 -2.11
N PRO A 64 7.27 0.13 -3.04
CA PRO A 64 6.70 -1.19 -2.76
C PRO A 64 7.26 -1.80 -1.49
N HIS A 65 8.58 -1.66 -1.27
CA HIS A 65 9.23 -2.17 -0.07
C HIS A 65 8.61 -1.56 1.19
N GLU A 66 8.47 -0.23 1.21
CA GLU A 66 7.91 0.45 2.37
C GLU A 66 6.47 0.04 2.63
N ALA A 67 5.67 -0.05 1.57
CA ALA A 67 4.26 -0.40 1.71
C ALA A 67 4.10 -1.82 2.24
N ILE A 68 4.87 -2.77 1.72
CA ILE A 68 4.80 -4.17 2.18
C ILE A 68 5.22 -4.26 3.65
N HIS A 69 6.32 -3.61 4.02
CA HIS A 69 6.78 -3.65 5.41
C HIS A 69 5.83 -2.92 6.37
N ALA A 70 5.06 -1.96 5.86
CA ALA A 70 4.05 -1.29 6.66
C ALA A 70 2.81 -2.17 6.90
N GLY A 71 2.64 -3.23 6.11
CA GLY A 71 1.53 -4.15 6.29
C GLY A 71 0.53 -4.19 5.15
N ALA A 72 0.83 -3.56 4.01
CA ALA A 72 -0.07 -3.58 2.87
C ALA A 72 -0.32 -5.01 2.40
N GLU A 73 -1.56 -5.32 2.09
CA GLU A 73 -1.91 -6.59 1.46
C GLU A 73 -2.01 -6.42 -0.05
N TRP A 74 -2.43 -5.25 -0.50
CA TRP A 74 -2.56 -4.92 -1.91
C TRP A 74 -1.88 -3.60 -2.18
N LEU A 75 -1.23 -3.50 -3.32
CA LEU A 75 -0.67 -2.24 -3.81
C LEU A 75 -1.49 -1.79 -5.00
N ILE A 76 -1.95 -0.55 -4.96
CA ILE A 76 -2.72 0.02 -6.07
C ILE A 76 -1.74 0.85 -6.89
N VAL A 77 -1.52 0.44 -8.12
CA VAL A 77 -0.50 1.00 -8.97
C VAL A 77 -1.16 1.65 -10.20
N GLY A 78 -0.76 2.86 -10.48
CA GLY A 78 -1.30 3.58 -11.63
C GLY A 78 -0.19 4.18 -12.48
N ARG A 79 -0.05 5.51 -12.41
CA ARG A 79 0.85 6.24 -13.30
C ARG A 79 2.32 5.83 -13.24
N SER A 80 2.75 5.27 -12.12
CA SER A 80 4.14 4.81 -12.03
C SER A 80 4.43 3.69 -13.05
N VAL A 81 3.41 3.00 -13.52
CA VAL A 81 3.54 2.02 -14.58
C VAL A 81 2.99 2.56 -15.90
N THR A 82 1.77 3.11 -15.89
CA THR A 82 1.10 3.49 -17.13
C THR A 82 1.78 4.65 -17.84
N GLU A 83 2.46 5.52 -17.09
CA GLU A 83 3.18 6.66 -17.67
C GLU A 83 4.69 6.45 -17.72
N ALA A 84 5.15 5.23 -17.48
CA ALA A 84 6.56 4.91 -17.63
C ALA A 84 6.92 4.84 -19.12
N ASP A 85 8.19 5.06 -19.42
CA ASP A 85 8.67 4.96 -20.78
C ASP A 85 8.45 3.56 -21.36
N ASP A 86 8.58 2.55 -20.51
CA ASP A 86 8.38 1.14 -20.86
C ASP A 86 7.49 0.51 -19.81
N PRO A 87 6.15 0.59 -19.97
CA PRO A 87 5.24 0.07 -18.95
C PRO A 87 5.43 -1.41 -18.61
N PRO A 88 5.61 -2.32 -19.56
CA PRO A 88 5.84 -3.72 -19.18
C PRO A 88 7.08 -3.91 -18.33
N ARG A 89 8.15 -3.18 -18.63
CA ARG A 89 9.37 -3.26 -17.85
C ARG A 89 9.17 -2.67 -16.46
N ALA A 90 8.44 -1.57 -16.37
CA ALA A 90 8.12 -0.96 -15.07
C ALA A 90 7.29 -1.92 -14.21
N ALA A 91 6.33 -2.59 -14.82
CA ALA A 91 5.52 -3.58 -14.09
C ALA A 91 6.36 -4.75 -13.60
N ALA A 92 7.27 -5.24 -14.43
CA ALA A 92 8.16 -6.33 -14.04
C ALA A 92 9.08 -5.92 -12.89
N ARG A 93 9.59 -4.71 -12.94
CA ARG A 93 10.43 -4.17 -11.87
C ARG A 93 9.65 -4.05 -10.58
N LEU A 94 8.41 -3.58 -10.66
CA LEU A 94 7.54 -3.48 -9.49
C LEU A 94 7.31 -4.85 -8.86
N THR A 95 7.00 -5.85 -9.67
CA THR A 95 6.79 -7.21 -9.19
C THR A 95 8.02 -7.74 -8.48
N ALA A 96 9.20 -7.49 -9.03
CA ALA A 96 10.46 -7.92 -8.41
C ALA A 96 10.67 -7.26 -7.06
N GLU A 97 10.34 -5.97 -6.94
CA GLU A 97 10.47 -5.27 -5.65
C GLU A 97 9.49 -5.83 -4.63
N VAL A 98 8.27 -6.15 -5.05
CA VAL A 98 7.27 -6.73 -4.16
C VAL A 98 7.75 -8.10 -3.67
N ASP A 99 8.23 -8.94 -4.57
CA ASP A 99 8.72 -10.26 -4.18
C ASP A 99 9.88 -10.16 -3.19
N ALA A 100 10.82 -9.25 -3.44
CA ALA A 100 11.94 -9.06 -2.53
C ALA A 100 11.47 -8.57 -1.16
N ALA A 101 10.51 -7.65 -1.12
CA ALA A 101 9.99 -7.13 0.14
C ALA A 101 9.26 -8.20 0.93
N LEU A 102 8.48 -9.04 0.26
CA LEU A 102 7.77 -10.14 0.93
C LEU A 102 8.76 -11.14 1.50
N HIS A 103 9.82 -11.43 0.78
CA HIS A 103 10.84 -12.34 1.25
C HIS A 103 11.55 -11.80 2.49
N GLU A 104 11.90 -10.51 2.47
CA GLU A 104 12.55 -9.87 3.61
C GLU A 104 11.65 -9.83 4.83
N ALA A 105 10.35 -9.62 4.62
CA ALA A 105 9.41 -9.56 5.73
C ALA A 105 9.12 -10.92 6.32
N GLY A 106 9.65 -11.99 5.74
CA GLY A 106 9.39 -13.34 6.20
C GLY A 106 7.97 -13.81 5.91
N ALA A 107 7.26 -13.10 5.05
CA ALA A 107 5.89 -13.47 4.70
C ALA A 107 5.90 -14.70 3.80
N PRO A 108 4.92 -15.60 3.95
CA PRO A 108 4.79 -16.71 3.00
C PRO A 108 4.49 -16.16 1.62
N GLY A 109 4.86 -16.94 0.61
CA GLY A 109 4.58 -16.56 -0.75
C GLY A 109 3.10 -16.32 -0.97
N ARG A 110 2.77 -15.31 -1.76
CA ARG A 110 1.38 -15.01 -2.04
C ARG A 110 0.83 -16.01 -3.04
N HIS A 111 -0.35 -16.46 -2.77
CA HIS A 111 -1.01 -17.36 -3.69
C HIS A 111 -1.73 -16.58 -4.77
N ARG A 112 -1.60 -17.02 -5.97
CA ARG A 112 -2.24 -16.38 -7.11
C ARG A 112 -3.40 -17.16 -7.67
N ASP A 113 -3.64 -18.29 -7.09
CA ASP A 113 -4.66 -19.22 -7.54
C ASP A 113 -5.96 -19.09 -6.79
N ARG A 114 -6.07 -18.04 -6.02
CA ARG A 114 -7.31 -17.77 -5.30
C ARG A 114 -8.28 -17.05 -6.17
#